data_cff80d1544ddb07a2a36f5878abf1d64
#
_entry.id   cff80d1544ddb07a2a36f5878abf1d64
#
_cell.length_a   1.000
_cell.length_b   1.000
_cell.length_c   1.000
_cell.angle_alpha   90.00
_cell.angle_beta   90.00
_cell.angle_gamma   90.00
#
_symmetry.space_group_name_H-M   'P 1'
#
loop_
_entity.id
_entity.type
_entity.pdbx_description
1 polymer ?
#
loop_
_entity_poly.entity_id
_entity_poly.type
_entity_poly.pdbx_seq_one_letter_code
_entity_poly.pdbx_strand_id
1 'polypeptide(L)'
;MQLENYYWCFQGALSSRMCDDIIAYGKELKEQKAVTFGYDPDNITPNEQKRLEKIRNSNVVWMEPLWIYRELHPLVREANANAGWNYQWDWSESCQFTKYDGSRKQHYDWHTDSSTRINEQGRIRKLSMTVALVDGSEYEGGDFEVNFNNLKHEEIHVVKQAKIKGTVTVFPSFVWHRVKPVTSGTRYSLVNWHQGRPFV
;
A
#
# COMPACT_ATOMS: atom_id res chain seq x y z
N MET A 1 -6.73 21.49 4.20
CA MET A 1 -6.70 20.76 5.51
C MET A 1 -5.24 20.47 5.80
N GLN A 2 -4.73 20.88 6.94
CA GLN A 2 -3.37 20.55 7.38
C GLN A 2 -3.51 19.41 8.40
N LEU A 3 -2.84 18.29 8.16
CA LEU A 3 -2.80 17.15 9.09
C LEU A 3 -1.67 17.37 10.10
N GLU A 4 -1.89 16.98 11.34
CA GLU A 4 -0.83 16.92 12.35
C GLU A 4 0.12 15.75 12.06
N ASN A 5 -0.45 14.61 11.65
CA ASN A 5 0.29 13.41 11.26
C ASN A 5 -0.14 12.96 9.87
N TYR A 6 0.83 12.78 8.96
CA TYR A 6 0.57 12.31 7.58
C TYR A 6 0.65 10.80 7.44
N TYR A 7 1.26 10.12 8.39
CA TYR A 7 1.26 8.67 8.52
C TYR A 7 1.51 8.27 9.98
N TRP A 8 1.22 7.03 10.30
CA TRP A 8 1.47 6.41 11.60
C TRP A 8 2.11 5.06 11.40
N CYS A 9 3.23 4.78 12.11
CA CYS A 9 3.96 3.53 11.98
C CYS A 9 3.95 2.74 13.29
N PHE A 10 3.68 1.45 13.16
CA PHE A 10 3.91 0.45 14.20
C PHE A 10 5.09 -0.41 13.77
N GLN A 11 6.26 -0.15 14.32
CA GLN A 11 7.48 -0.86 13.95
C GLN A 11 7.45 -2.29 14.48
N GLY A 12 7.60 -3.28 13.60
CA GLY A 12 7.63 -4.69 13.98
C GLY A 12 6.34 -5.20 14.61
N ALA A 13 5.18 -4.60 14.27
CA ALA A 13 3.88 -4.98 14.86
C ALA A 13 3.43 -6.38 14.48
N LEU A 14 3.76 -6.84 13.27
CA LEU A 14 3.56 -8.23 12.89
C LEU A 14 4.84 -9.03 13.17
N SER A 15 4.68 -10.22 13.75
CA SER A 15 5.80 -11.14 13.95
C SER A 15 6.42 -11.58 12.62
N SER A 16 7.71 -11.95 12.61
CA SER A 16 8.37 -12.50 11.42
C SER A 16 7.63 -13.71 10.88
N ARG A 17 7.14 -14.60 11.76
CA ARG A 17 6.33 -15.75 11.36
C ARG A 17 5.07 -15.35 10.62
N MET A 18 4.32 -14.36 11.14
CA MET A 18 3.13 -13.85 10.50
C MET A 18 3.42 -13.30 9.08
N CYS A 19 4.52 -12.56 8.93
CA CYS A 19 4.96 -12.08 7.62
C CYS A 19 5.28 -13.23 6.67
N ASP A 20 5.97 -14.26 7.15
CA ASP A 20 6.32 -15.45 6.35
C ASP A 20 5.07 -16.26 5.95
N ASP A 21 4.10 -16.42 6.86
CA ASP A 21 2.81 -17.06 6.58
C ASP A 21 2.01 -16.28 5.50
N ILE A 22 2.01 -14.95 5.55
CA ILE A 22 1.39 -14.11 4.51
C ILE A 22 2.08 -14.29 3.16
N ILE A 23 3.43 -14.32 3.14
CA ILE A 23 4.20 -14.54 1.91
C ILE A 23 3.91 -15.93 1.34
N ALA A 24 3.91 -16.98 2.17
CA ALA A 24 3.62 -18.33 1.76
C ALA A 24 2.22 -18.42 1.12
N TYR A 25 1.21 -17.90 1.82
CA TYR A 25 -0.16 -17.87 1.32
C TYR A 25 -0.29 -17.10 0.01
N GLY A 26 0.34 -15.91 -0.09
CA GLY A 26 0.31 -15.11 -1.31
C GLY A 26 0.96 -15.80 -2.52
N LYS A 27 2.01 -16.60 -2.29
CA LYS A 27 2.71 -17.36 -3.36
C LYS A 27 1.91 -18.55 -3.88
N GLU A 28 0.94 -19.07 -3.13
CA GLU A 28 0.06 -20.15 -3.57
C GLU A 28 -1.05 -19.68 -4.50
N LEU A 29 -1.34 -18.38 -4.50
CA LEU A 29 -2.41 -17.79 -5.28
C LEU A 29 -1.92 -17.29 -6.64
N LYS A 30 -2.87 -17.09 -7.57
CA LYS A 30 -2.55 -16.64 -8.93
C LYS A 30 -2.05 -15.19 -8.94
N GLU A 31 -0.77 -15.02 -9.26
CA GLU A 31 -0.15 -13.72 -9.47
C GLU A 31 -0.63 -13.09 -10.78
N GLN A 32 -0.86 -11.78 -10.77
CA GLN A 32 -1.20 -10.99 -11.94
C GLN A 32 -0.40 -9.68 -11.99
N LYS A 33 -0.24 -9.11 -13.18
CA LYS A 33 0.34 -7.77 -13.30
C LYS A 33 -0.59 -6.76 -12.67
N ALA A 34 -0.02 -5.85 -11.88
CA ALA A 34 -0.78 -4.75 -11.31
C ALA A 34 -1.22 -3.77 -12.40
N VAL A 35 -2.46 -3.34 -12.34
CA VAL A 35 -2.99 -2.24 -13.15
C VAL A 35 -3.35 -1.06 -12.25
N THR A 36 -3.37 0.15 -12.82
CA THR A 36 -3.85 1.34 -12.14
C THR A 36 -5.32 1.57 -12.46
N PHE A 37 -5.96 2.40 -11.65
CA PHE A 37 -7.38 2.72 -11.79
C PHE A 37 -7.76 3.14 -13.23
N GLY A 38 -8.81 2.54 -13.76
CA GLY A 38 -9.36 2.85 -15.09
C GLY A 38 -8.91 1.92 -16.23
N TYR A 39 -8.04 0.95 -15.94
CA TYR A 39 -7.64 -0.06 -16.91
C TYR A 39 -8.21 -1.43 -16.53
N ASP A 40 -8.74 -2.13 -17.54
CA ASP A 40 -9.18 -3.51 -17.42
C ASP A 40 -7.97 -4.44 -17.64
N PRO A 41 -7.56 -5.25 -16.64
CA PRO A 41 -6.40 -6.13 -16.77
C PRO A 41 -6.55 -7.17 -17.90
N ASP A 42 -7.79 -7.54 -18.26
CA ASP A 42 -8.07 -8.56 -19.25
C ASP A 42 -8.11 -8.00 -20.70
N ASN A 43 -8.23 -6.66 -20.85
CA ASN A 43 -8.40 -5.98 -22.14
C ASN A 43 -7.35 -4.88 -22.42
N ILE A 44 -6.20 -4.93 -21.74
CA ILE A 44 -5.15 -3.93 -21.89
C ILE A 44 -4.35 -4.11 -23.18
N THR A 45 -4.20 -3.06 -23.97
CA THR A 45 -3.37 -3.09 -25.18
C THR A 45 -1.87 -3.02 -24.85
N PRO A 46 -0.96 -3.51 -25.74
CA PRO A 46 0.48 -3.42 -25.52
C PRO A 46 1.01 -2.00 -25.29
N ASN A 47 0.40 -0.99 -25.91
CA ASN A 47 0.78 0.41 -25.74
C ASN A 47 0.33 0.96 -24.38
N GLU A 48 -0.85 0.61 -23.92
CA GLU A 48 -1.33 0.94 -22.58
C GLU A 48 -0.49 0.24 -21.52
N GLN A 49 -0.16 -1.03 -21.71
CA GLN A 49 0.73 -1.77 -20.83
C GLN A 49 2.09 -1.04 -20.66
N LYS A 50 2.73 -0.59 -21.73
CA LYS A 50 3.98 0.18 -21.68
C LYS A 50 3.84 1.52 -20.97
N ARG A 51 2.68 2.19 -21.07
CA ARG A 51 2.41 3.43 -20.34
C ARG A 51 2.22 3.16 -18.86
N LEU A 52 1.48 2.11 -18.52
CA LEU A 52 1.26 1.70 -17.13
C LEU A 52 2.56 1.30 -16.45
N GLU A 53 3.43 0.54 -17.12
CA GLU A 53 4.72 0.12 -16.57
C GLU A 53 5.65 1.29 -16.19
N LYS A 54 5.42 2.48 -16.75
CA LYS A 54 6.12 3.72 -16.32
C LYS A 54 5.59 4.26 -15.00
N ILE A 55 4.29 4.06 -14.73
CA ILE A 55 3.63 4.54 -13.52
C ILE A 55 3.70 3.45 -12.43
N ARG A 56 3.36 2.23 -12.81
CA ARG A 56 3.33 1.07 -11.93
C ARG A 56 3.85 -0.16 -12.65
N ASN A 57 4.94 -0.70 -12.15
CA ASN A 57 5.47 -1.99 -12.56
C ASN A 57 5.59 -2.85 -11.30
N SER A 58 4.63 -3.73 -11.07
CA SER A 58 4.60 -4.65 -9.94
C SER A 58 3.68 -5.83 -10.22
N ASN A 59 3.81 -6.89 -9.45
CA ASN A 59 2.94 -8.04 -9.51
C ASN A 59 2.10 -8.10 -8.23
N VAL A 60 0.83 -8.49 -8.35
CA VAL A 60 -0.11 -8.50 -7.25
C VAL A 60 -0.91 -9.79 -7.18
N VAL A 61 -1.34 -10.09 -5.95
CA VAL A 61 -2.31 -11.13 -5.64
C VAL A 61 -3.36 -10.52 -4.71
N TRP A 62 -4.62 -10.80 -4.98
CA TRP A 62 -5.73 -10.39 -4.12
C TRP A 62 -6.10 -11.52 -3.18
N MET A 63 -6.28 -11.21 -1.90
CA MET A 63 -6.56 -12.21 -0.86
C MET A 63 -7.47 -11.66 0.24
N GLU A 64 -8.30 -12.55 0.83
CA GLU A 64 -9.30 -12.19 1.85
C GLU A 64 -9.31 -13.10 3.08
N PRO A 65 -8.16 -13.61 3.58
CA PRO A 65 -8.19 -14.50 4.73
C PRO A 65 -8.48 -13.73 6.01
N LEU A 66 -9.49 -14.15 6.76
CA LEU A 66 -9.94 -13.49 7.99
C LEU A 66 -8.85 -13.35 9.06
N TRP A 67 -7.88 -14.27 9.09
CA TRP A 67 -6.79 -14.21 10.06
C TRP A 67 -5.88 -13.02 9.85
N ILE A 68 -5.70 -12.55 8.61
CA ILE A 68 -4.95 -11.31 8.31
C ILE A 68 -5.72 -10.08 8.85
N TYR A 69 -7.01 -9.96 8.56
CA TYR A 69 -7.81 -8.82 9.01
C TYR A 69 -7.88 -8.70 10.54
N ARG A 70 -7.89 -9.84 11.26
CA ARG A 70 -7.88 -9.85 12.73
C ARG A 70 -6.64 -9.17 13.31
N GLU A 71 -5.48 -9.33 12.68
CA GLU A 71 -4.24 -8.67 13.10
C GLU A 71 -4.19 -7.19 12.67
N LEU A 72 -4.73 -6.86 11.49
CA LEU A 72 -4.57 -5.54 10.91
C LEU A 72 -5.59 -4.51 11.41
N HIS A 73 -6.87 -4.89 11.58
CA HIS A 73 -7.92 -3.95 11.96
C HIS A 73 -7.68 -3.23 13.29
N PRO A 74 -7.18 -3.88 14.37
CA PRO A 74 -6.83 -3.17 15.60
C PRO A 74 -5.79 -2.08 15.38
N LEU A 75 -4.73 -2.36 14.60
CA LEU A 75 -3.66 -1.41 14.30
C LEU A 75 -4.17 -0.20 13.50
N VAL A 76 -5.07 -0.44 12.53
CA VAL A 76 -5.66 0.68 11.76
C VAL A 76 -6.54 1.56 12.65
N ARG A 77 -7.33 0.99 13.55
CA ARG A 77 -8.16 1.75 14.50
C ARG A 77 -7.30 2.56 15.44
N GLU A 78 -6.25 1.95 15.97
CA GLU A 78 -5.30 2.61 16.86
C GLU A 78 -4.54 3.76 16.15
N ALA A 79 -4.04 3.53 14.93
CA ALA A 79 -3.41 4.57 14.12
C ALA A 79 -4.37 5.75 13.86
N ASN A 80 -5.62 5.46 13.48
CA ASN A 80 -6.62 6.45 13.18
C ASN A 80 -6.94 7.34 14.38
N ALA A 81 -6.98 6.77 15.59
CA ALA A 81 -7.20 7.51 16.83
C ALA A 81 -5.94 8.30 17.23
N ASN A 82 -4.77 7.63 17.31
CA ASN A 82 -3.53 8.22 17.81
C ASN A 82 -2.98 9.32 16.89
N ALA A 83 -3.17 9.19 15.58
CA ALA A 83 -2.80 10.22 14.62
C ALA A 83 -3.79 11.40 14.57
N GLY A 84 -4.89 11.35 15.32
CA GLY A 84 -5.90 12.39 15.38
C GLY A 84 -6.81 12.48 14.15
N TRP A 85 -6.76 11.51 13.23
CA TRP A 85 -7.59 11.55 12.02
C TRP A 85 -9.07 11.32 12.33
N ASN A 86 -9.39 10.33 13.16
CA ASN A 86 -10.74 9.97 13.61
C ASN A 86 -11.73 9.73 12.44
N TYR A 87 -11.22 9.22 11.30
CA TYR A 87 -12.04 8.94 10.14
C TYR A 87 -12.98 7.77 10.39
N GLN A 88 -14.24 7.94 10.03
CA GLN A 88 -15.22 6.85 10.07
C GLN A 88 -15.01 5.95 8.85
N TRP A 89 -14.78 4.66 9.11
CA TRP A 89 -14.69 3.62 8.12
C TRP A 89 -15.44 2.37 8.60
N ASP A 90 -16.06 1.66 7.69
CA ASP A 90 -16.94 0.52 7.98
C ASP A 90 -16.69 -0.69 7.08
N TRP A 91 -15.78 -0.56 6.12
CA TRP A 91 -15.46 -1.61 5.16
C TRP A 91 -13.95 -1.68 4.89
N SER A 92 -13.45 -2.89 4.66
CA SER A 92 -12.08 -3.12 4.21
C SER A 92 -12.09 -3.87 2.90
N GLU A 93 -11.31 -3.40 1.93
CA GLU A 93 -11.12 -4.09 0.65
C GLU A 93 -10.34 -5.39 0.83
N SER A 94 -10.29 -6.21 -0.23
CA SER A 94 -9.37 -7.35 -0.31
C SER A 94 -7.94 -6.87 -0.08
N CYS A 95 -7.14 -7.66 0.64
CA CYS A 95 -5.72 -7.37 0.81
C CYS A 95 -4.99 -7.57 -0.51
N GLN A 96 -4.12 -6.65 -0.88
CA GLN A 96 -3.24 -6.74 -2.02
C GLN A 96 -1.84 -7.17 -1.57
N PHE A 97 -1.47 -8.42 -1.79
CA PHE A 97 -0.09 -8.88 -1.68
C PHE A 97 0.67 -8.42 -2.91
N THR A 98 1.73 -7.63 -2.72
CA THR A 98 2.48 -7.01 -3.82
C THR A 98 3.93 -7.48 -3.80
N LYS A 99 4.41 -7.86 -4.99
CA LYS A 99 5.80 -8.23 -5.26
C LYS A 99 6.45 -7.17 -6.15
N TYR A 100 7.64 -6.72 -5.75
CA TYR A 100 8.53 -5.87 -6.54
C TYR A 100 9.85 -6.60 -6.76
N ASP A 101 10.10 -6.99 -8.00
CA ASP A 101 11.32 -7.70 -8.44
C ASP A 101 12.40 -6.71 -8.87
N GLY A 102 13.55 -6.75 -8.19
CA GLY A 102 14.68 -5.86 -8.46
C GLY A 102 15.30 -6.05 -9.83
N SER A 103 15.28 -7.28 -10.38
CA SER A 103 15.80 -7.56 -11.74
C SER A 103 15.03 -6.80 -12.83
N ARG A 104 13.77 -6.40 -12.54
CA ARG A 104 12.88 -5.65 -13.41
C ARG A 104 12.72 -4.19 -13.01
N LYS A 105 13.45 -3.73 -11.99
CA LYS A 105 13.33 -2.39 -11.40
C LYS A 105 11.89 -2.01 -11.09
N GLN A 106 11.13 -2.95 -10.53
CA GLN A 106 9.72 -2.78 -10.24
C GLN A 106 9.50 -1.69 -9.21
N HIS A 107 8.41 -0.91 -9.40
CA HIS A 107 8.10 0.29 -8.67
C HIS A 107 6.61 0.65 -8.75
N TYR A 108 6.21 1.66 -7.99
CA TYR A 108 4.93 2.35 -8.14
C TYR A 108 5.17 3.84 -7.87
N ASP A 109 5.03 4.66 -8.90
CA ASP A 109 5.31 6.09 -8.84
C ASP A 109 4.24 6.86 -8.06
N TRP A 110 4.40 8.17 -7.94
CA TRP A 110 3.55 9.05 -7.17
C TRP A 110 2.07 8.90 -7.50
N HIS A 111 1.28 8.57 -6.48
CA HIS A 111 -0.17 8.42 -6.57
C HIS A 111 -0.84 8.70 -5.22
N THR A 112 -2.15 8.84 -5.26
CA THR A 112 -3.02 8.76 -4.09
C THR A 112 -3.94 7.55 -4.25
N ASP A 113 -4.34 6.95 -3.14
CA ASP A 113 -5.27 5.82 -3.14
C ASP A 113 -6.73 6.26 -3.14
N SER A 114 -7.00 7.49 -2.72
CA SER A 114 -8.33 8.07 -2.73
C SER A 114 -8.67 8.65 -4.09
N SER A 115 -9.89 8.42 -4.54
CA SER A 115 -10.45 9.05 -5.73
C SER A 115 -11.60 9.97 -5.33
N THR A 116 -11.92 10.94 -6.20
CA THR A 116 -13.12 11.77 -6.06
C THR A 116 -14.41 11.01 -6.40
N ARG A 117 -14.27 9.80 -6.96
CA ARG A 117 -15.42 8.96 -7.32
C ARG A 117 -15.86 8.15 -6.11
N ILE A 118 -17.12 8.28 -5.79
CA ILE A 118 -17.81 7.43 -4.82
C ILE A 118 -18.09 6.09 -5.52
N ASN A 119 -17.81 4.97 -4.84
CA ASN A 119 -18.11 3.65 -5.40
C ASN A 119 -19.62 3.35 -5.38
N GLU A 120 -20.03 2.24 -5.98
CA GLU A 120 -21.45 1.82 -6.07
C GLU A 120 -22.12 1.64 -4.69
N GLN A 121 -21.34 1.40 -3.64
CA GLN A 121 -21.81 1.27 -2.27
C GLN A 121 -21.82 2.60 -1.50
N GLY A 122 -21.59 3.73 -2.17
CA GLY A 122 -21.59 5.06 -1.55
C GLY A 122 -20.35 5.35 -0.71
N ARG A 123 -19.22 4.67 -0.93
CA ARG A 123 -18.00 4.76 -0.13
C ARG A 123 -16.83 5.33 -0.91
N ILE A 124 -15.85 5.87 -0.16
CA ILE A 124 -14.51 6.23 -0.64
C ILE A 124 -13.45 5.61 0.27
N ARG A 125 -12.23 5.43 -0.23
CA ARG A 125 -11.08 5.06 0.60
C ARG A 125 -10.73 6.20 1.55
N LYS A 126 -10.66 5.89 2.83
CA LYS A 126 -10.32 6.83 3.91
C LYS A 126 -8.89 6.66 4.40
N LEU A 127 -8.53 5.41 4.67
CA LEU A 127 -7.24 5.01 5.18
C LEU A 127 -6.64 3.93 4.30
N SER A 128 -5.36 4.09 4.04
CA SER A 128 -4.50 3.12 3.38
C SER A 128 -3.50 2.56 4.39
N MET A 129 -3.15 1.31 4.21
CA MET A 129 -2.18 0.63 5.04
C MET A 129 -1.23 -0.16 4.17
N THR A 130 0.05 -0.16 4.52
CA THR A 130 1.07 -1.05 3.95
C THR A 130 1.86 -1.74 5.04
N VAL A 131 2.17 -3.02 4.83
CA VAL A 131 2.99 -3.84 5.72
C VAL A 131 4.26 -4.25 5.00
N ALA A 132 5.41 -4.07 5.63
CA ALA A 132 6.69 -4.60 5.16
C ALA A 132 6.76 -6.09 5.51
N LEU A 133 6.73 -6.97 4.52
CA LEU A 133 6.74 -8.43 4.74
C LEU A 133 8.14 -9.03 4.77
N VAL A 134 9.13 -8.32 4.24
CA VAL A 134 10.56 -8.69 4.24
C VAL A 134 11.39 -7.55 4.84
N ASP A 135 12.57 -7.89 5.34
CA ASP A 135 13.48 -6.89 5.88
C ASP A 135 14.20 -6.12 4.76
N GLY A 136 14.53 -4.85 5.02
CA GLY A 136 15.24 -3.99 4.08
C GLY A 136 16.64 -4.45 3.70
N SER A 137 17.22 -5.40 4.43
CA SER A 137 18.49 -6.05 4.10
C SER A 137 18.36 -7.09 2.98
N GLU A 138 17.13 -7.55 2.65
CA GLU A 138 16.85 -8.55 1.63
C GLU A 138 16.70 -7.97 0.22
N TYR A 139 16.68 -6.63 0.09
CA TYR A 139 16.55 -5.94 -1.19
C TYR A 139 17.18 -4.55 -1.17
N GLU A 140 17.50 -4.01 -2.34
CA GLU A 140 18.00 -2.65 -2.51
C GLU A 140 16.97 -1.75 -3.19
N GLY A 141 17.01 -0.44 -2.91
CA GLY A 141 16.00 0.52 -3.39
C GLY A 141 14.66 0.32 -2.67
N GLY A 142 13.55 0.46 -3.38
CA GLY A 142 12.19 0.19 -2.87
C GLY A 142 11.76 1.07 -1.70
N ASP A 143 12.34 2.28 -1.54
CA ASP A 143 11.94 3.20 -0.49
C ASP A 143 10.46 3.55 -0.61
N PHE A 144 9.76 3.49 0.51
CA PHE A 144 8.42 4.04 0.62
C PHE A 144 8.51 5.50 0.99
N GLU A 145 8.04 6.35 0.11
CA GLU A 145 8.07 7.80 0.27
C GLU A 145 6.65 8.37 0.31
N VAL A 146 6.47 9.38 1.15
CA VAL A 146 5.25 10.19 1.24
C VAL A 146 5.57 11.65 0.93
N ASN A 147 4.60 12.39 0.39
CA ASN A 147 4.73 13.81 0.13
C ASN A 147 3.60 14.57 0.82
N PHE A 148 3.98 15.55 1.63
CA PHE A 148 3.06 16.28 2.48
C PHE A 148 2.42 17.49 1.81
N ASN A 149 2.94 17.91 0.64
CA ASN A 149 2.51 19.15 0.01
C ASN A 149 2.45 19.05 -1.52
N ASN A 150 1.49 18.28 -2.04
CA ASN A 150 1.15 18.24 -3.46
C ASN A 150 2.34 18.10 -4.41
N LEU A 151 3.26 17.17 -4.11
CA LEU A 151 4.44 16.83 -4.92
C LEU A 151 5.54 17.92 -5.00
N LYS A 152 5.57 18.89 -4.09
CA LYS A 152 6.74 19.74 -3.95
C LYS A 152 7.93 18.93 -3.41
N HIS A 153 9.08 19.03 -4.05
CA HIS A 153 10.27 18.22 -3.72
C HIS A 153 10.75 18.40 -2.28
N GLU A 154 10.56 19.54 -1.71
CA GLU A 154 10.99 19.91 -0.35
C GLU A 154 10.21 19.18 0.75
N GLU A 155 9.09 18.53 0.40
CA GLU A 155 8.17 17.87 1.32
C GLU A 155 8.13 16.34 1.14
N ILE A 156 9.15 15.78 0.49
CA ILE A 156 9.29 14.33 0.34
C ILE A 156 9.91 13.74 1.61
N HIS A 157 9.22 12.77 2.17
CA HIS A 157 9.64 12.05 3.38
C HIS A 157 9.84 10.57 3.08
N VAL A 158 11.01 10.04 3.41
CA VAL A 158 11.27 8.60 3.36
C VAL A 158 10.83 7.97 4.66
N VAL A 159 9.87 7.07 4.60
CA VAL A 159 9.40 6.31 5.76
C VAL A 159 10.37 5.15 6.01
N LYS A 160 11.47 5.42 6.73
CA LYS A 160 12.57 4.46 6.98
C LYS A 160 12.07 3.19 7.67
N GLN A 161 11.10 3.30 8.56
CA GLN A 161 10.49 2.20 9.29
C GLN A 161 9.82 1.18 8.37
N ALA A 162 9.35 1.61 7.18
CA ALA A 162 8.73 0.73 6.17
C ALA A 162 9.70 -0.28 5.54
N LYS A 163 10.99 -0.26 5.89
CA LYS A 163 11.99 -1.29 5.54
C LYS A 163 12.18 -2.35 6.63
N ILE A 164 11.61 -2.18 7.80
CA ILE A 164 11.74 -3.13 8.90
C ILE A 164 10.61 -4.16 8.78
N LYS A 165 10.95 -5.44 8.69
CA LYS A 165 9.98 -6.54 8.58
C LYS A 165 8.94 -6.48 9.69
N GLY A 166 7.66 -6.64 9.33
CA GLY A 166 6.52 -6.57 10.24
C GLY A 166 6.05 -5.15 10.56
N THR A 167 6.69 -4.10 10.02
CA THR A 167 6.22 -2.74 10.21
C THR A 167 4.92 -2.50 9.45
N VAL A 168 3.93 -1.97 10.15
CA VAL A 168 2.65 -1.52 9.60
C VAL A 168 2.65 0.00 9.54
N THR A 169 2.46 0.54 8.34
CA THR A 169 2.32 1.98 8.10
C THR A 169 0.91 2.28 7.63
N VAL A 170 0.20 3.13 8.37
CA VAL A 170 -1.17 3.59 8.06
C VAL A 170 -1.12 5.07 7.69
N PHE A 171 -1.91 5.49 6.72
CA PHE A 171 -1.96 6.89 6.28
C PHE A 171 -3.33 7.21 5.63
N PRO A 172 -3.76 8.49 5.63
CA PRO A 172 -4.93 8.92 4.88
C PRO A 172 -4.79 8.63 3.38
N SER A 173 -5.80 8.04 2.76
CA SER A 173 -5.73 7.57 1.37
C SER A 173 -5.47 8.67 0.33
N PHE A 174 -5.64 9.93 0.70
CA PHE A 174 -5.33 11.08 -0.16
C PHE A 174 -3.88 11.59 -0.03
N VAL A 175 -3.06 11.01 0.86
CA VAL A 175 -1.64 11.36 0.97
C VAL A 175 -0.90 10.81 -0.24
N TRP A 176 -0.15 11.69 -0.92
CA TRP A 176 0.71 11.31 -2.02
C TRP A 176 1.83 10.40 -1.54
N HIS A 177 1.99 9.26 -2.19
CA HIS A 177 3.01 8.29 -1.84
C HIS A 177 3.53 7.53 -3.05
N ARG A 178 4.70 6.91 -2.90
CA ARG A 178 5.28 6.02 -3.91
C ARG A 178 6.16 4.94 -3.32
N VAL A 179 6.42 3.91 -4.12
CA VAL A 179 7.50 2.94 -3.90
C VAL A 179 8.54 3.15 -5.00
N LYS A 180 9.74 3.57 -4.62
CA LYS A 180 10.87 3.74 -5.56
C LYS A 180 11.25 2.40 -6.19
N PRO A 181 11.97 2.41 -7.34
CA PRO A 181 12.43 1.18 -7.95
C PRO A 181 13.22 0.31 -6.97
N VAL A 182 12.83 -0.96 -6.87
CA VAL A 182 13.66 -1.99 -6.26
C VAL A 182 14.75 -2.32 -7.26
N THR A 183 16.02 -2.27 -6.85
CA THR A 183 17.17 -2.42 -7.75
C THR A 183 17.87 -3.76 -7.63
N SER A 184 17.66 -4.47 -6.51
CA SER A 184 18.18 -5.82 -6.25
C SER A 184 17.27 -6.55 -5.27
N GLY A 185 17.24 -7.88 -5.29
CA GLY A 185 16.41 -8.69 -4.43
C GLY A 185 14.92 -8.59 -4.76
N THR A 186 14.07 -8.92 -3.79
CA THR A 186 12.60 -8.88 -3.95
C THR A 186 11.96 -8.25 -2.71
N ARG A 187 11.21 -7.17 -2.92
CA ARG A 187 10.39 -6.55 -1.88
C ARG A 187 8.98 -7.12 -1.92
N TYR A 188 8.51 -7.64 -0.79
CA TYR A 188 7.12 -8.04 -0.60
C TYR A 188 6.41 -7.07 0.36
N SER A 189 5.19 -6.67 0.04
CA SER A 189 4.33 -5.89 0.92
C SER A 189 2.89 -6.36 0.85
N LEU A 190 2.15 -6.12 1.92
CA LEU A 190 0.71 -6.28 1.95
C LEU A 190 0.08 -4.90 2.05
N VAL A 191 -0.90 -4.62 1.19
CA VAL A 191 -1.64 -3.36 1.19
C VAL A 191 -3.11 -3.66 1.49
N ASN A 192 -3.74 -2.80 2.26
CA ASN A 192 -5.18 -2.87 2.49
C ASN A 192 -5.77 -1.45 2.56
N TRP A 193 -7.01 -1.30 2.11
CA TRP A 193 -7.73 -0.03 2.10
C TRP A 193 -9.00 -0.12 2.92
N HIS A 194 -9.25 0.94 3.69
CA HIS A 194 -10.41 1.05 4.55
C HIS A 194 -11.32 2.16 4.03
N GLN A 195 -12.55 1.78 3.74
CA GLN A 195 -13.55 2.63 3.11
C GLN A 195 -14.61 3.08 4.12
N GLY A 196 -15.19 4.23 3.85
CA GLY A 196 -16.33 4.77 4.59
C GLY A 196 -17.08 5.81 3.75
N ARG A 197 -18.14 6.38 4.31
CA ARG A 197 -18.90 7.45 3.65
C ARG A 197 -17.99 8.63 3.31
N PRO A 198 -18.23 9.39 2.24
CA PRO A 198 -17.48 10.60 1.92
C PRO A 198 -17.29 11.52 3.12
N PHE A 199 -16.27 12.38 3.06
CA PHE A 199 -16.10 13.43 4.07
C PHE A 199 -17.22 14.46 3.92
N VAL A 200 -17.78 14.90 5.04
CA VAL A 200 -18.81 15.94 5.14
C VAL A 200 -18.29 17.13 5.90
#